data_ecbb63baf341ac9cbac1fd76208d36df
#
_entry.id   ecbb63baf341ac9cbac1fd76208d36df
#
_cell.length_a   1.000
_cell.length_b   1.000
_cell.length_c   1.000
_cell.angle_alpha   90.00
_cell.angle_beta   90.00
_cell.angle_gamma   90.00
#
_symmetry.space_group_name_H-M   'P 1'
#
loop_
_entity.id
_entity.type
_entity.pdbx_description
1 polymer ?
#
loop_
_entity_poly.entity_id
_entity_poly.type
_entity_poly.pdbx_seq_one_letter_code
_entity_poly.pdbx_strand_id
1 'polypeptide(L)'
;EPRGKLTEEVFFSEEEGALMGINAIYSRLREWDQTGFPWFVICELPSDNSNTGSELADGSVARLNTVNNFTYNAGVDELNNWWTGNYNAIASCNVALESLQKLSNEELKIRCMAQARFFRGFFYFNLVKAFGGVPLMLDVPQPGGYNTPRATEEEVYVEIVNDLTYAAENLPTRAQWGEKEVGRVTKGTARGLLAKVYLFMQNYQRAFDCADSVIAGGEYDLHSDYRDLFNPNSLYSREVMLSDQFLWQENRDNESQFVMWQGVRGFWGWGYLAPTQSLVEAYETGDPRMAATIFFSGDSVEGAGVIDFAPALEPRANRKVIWPKSYWNANSFTKTDAHLYFLRYADVLLIYAEAANELGKTSEALDKLELVRARARKSVAEGTDDSGILPRITETNKDLLREIIWHERRVELALEGHRFFDLLRADKVVSGYALRELKADNPDTHFNASVNRVFLLPQKQIDISQGVLQQNP
;
A
#
# COMPACT_ATOMS: atom_id res chain seq x y z
N GLU A 1 -46.85 -11.68 -2.39
CA GLU A 1 -45.55 -11.75 -1.70
C GLU A 1 -44.47 -12.07 -2.70
N PRO A 2 -43.38 -11.27 -2.78
CA PRO A 2 -42.26 -11.62 -3.63
C PRO A 2 -41.48 -12.77 -2.98
N ARG A 3 -41.66 -13.96 -3.47
CA ARG A 3 -40.83 -15.13 -3.12
C ARG A 3 -39.42 -14.87 -3.68
N GLY A 4 -38.44 -14.71 -2.79
CA GLY A 4 -37.01 -14.83 -3.16
C GLY A 4 -36.10 -13.61 -2.93
N LYS A 5 -36.49 -12.59 -2.16
CA LYS A 5 -35.52 -11.66 -1.57
C LYS A 5 -35.33 -11.99 -0.10
N LEU A 6 -34.20 -12.62 0.22
CA LEU A 6 -33.70 -12.65 1.61
C LEU A 6 -33.63 -11.17 2.05
N THR A 7 -34.24 -10.85 3.17
CA THR A 7 -34.00 -9.54 3.80
C THR A 7 -32.56 -9.53 4.28
N GLU A 8 -31.92 -8.37 4.30
CA GLU A 8 -30.55 -8.21 4.83
C GLU A 8 -30.39 -8.85 6.21
N GLU A 9 -31.43 -8.78 7.04
CA GLU A 9 -31.48 -9.40 8.36
C GLU A 9 -31.39 -10.92 8.35
N VAL A 10 -32.07 -11.60 7.42
CA VAL A 10 -32.05 -13.06 7.28
C VAL A 10 -30.75 -13.52 6.64
N PHE A 11 -30.21 -12.73 5.69
CA PHE A 11 -28.97 -13.04 5.01
C PHE A 11 -27.78 -13.14 5.98
N PHE A 12 -27.60 -12.16 6.87
CA PHE A 12 -26.47 -12.15 7.81
C PHE A 12 -26.70 -12.97 9.08
N SER A 13 -27.92 -13.49 9.33
CA SER A 13 -28.16 -14.43 10.44
C SER A 13 -27.64 -15.83 10.14
N GLU A 14 -27.38 -16.15 8.89
CA GLU A 14 -26.83 -17.42 8.44
C GLU A 14 -25.29 -17.30 8.27
N GLU A 15 -24.57 -18.38 8.58
CA GLU A 15 -23.10 -18.40 8.51
C GLU A 15 -22.57 -18.08 7.11
N GLU A 16 -23.24 -18.59 6.07
CA GLU A 16 -22.89 -18.34 4.68
C GLU A 16 -23.03 -16.84 4.33
N GLY A 17 -24.10 -16.19 4.76
CA GLY A 17 -24.31 -14.76 4.57
C GLY A 17 -23.25 -13.91 5.27
N ALA A 18 -22.88 -14.27 6.50
CA ALA A 18 -21.80 -13.62 7.22
C ALA A 18 -20.46 -13.70 6.47
N LEU A 19 -20.10 -14.87 5.96
CA LEU A 19 -18.88 -15.08 5.16
C LEU A 19 -18.92 -14.31 3.83
N MET A 20 -20.06 -14.26 3.14
CA MET A 20 -20.24 -13.47 1.93
C MET A 20 -20.08 -11.98 2.20
N GLY A 21 -20.63 -11.47 3.33
CA GLY A 21 -20.45 -10.09 3.75
C GLY A 21 -18.97 -9.72 3.99
N ILE A 22 -18.21 -10.60 4.63
CA ILE A 22 -16.77 -10.42 4.81
C ILE A 22 -16.04 -10.46 3.46
N ASN A 23 -16.37 -11.40 2.58
CA ASN A 23 -15.74 -11.46 1.25
C ASN A 23 -16.04 -10.20 0.42
N ALA A 24 -17.20 -9.58 0.59
CA ALA A 24 -17.53 -8.30 -0.04
C ALA A 24 -16.61 -7.16 0.46
N ILE A 25 -16.15 -7.18 1.72
CA ILE A 25 -15.16 -6.22 2.22
C ILE A 25 -13.81 -6.43 1.54
N TYR A 26 -13.35 -7.70 1.42
CA TYR A 26 -12.11 -7.99 0.67
C TYR A 26 -12.18 -7.50 -0.78
N SER A 27 -13.35 -7.62 -1.43
CA SER A 27 -13.49 -7.16 -2.82
C SER A 27 -13.34 -5.66 -2.99
N ARG A 28 -13.53 -4.85 -1.91
CA ARG A 28 -13.26 -3.41 -1.94
C ARG A 28 -11.82 -3.07 -2.24
N LEU A 29 -10.86 -3.92 -1.84
CA LEU A 29 -9.44 -3.70 -2.14
C LEU A 29 -9.14 -3.71 -3.64
N ARG A 30 -9.98 -4.34 -4.46
CA ARG A 30 -9.80 -4.47 -5.91
C ARG A 30 -10.49 -3.38 -6.74
N GLU A 31 -11.28 -2.54 -6.08
CA GLU A 31 -11.97 -1.44 -6.76
C GLU A 31 -10.96 -0.44 -7.34
N TRP A 32 -11.36 0.20 -8.45
CA TRP A 32 -10.51 1.19 -9.14
C TRP A 32 -10.03 2.32 -8.21
N ASP A 33 -10.87 2.73 -7.27
CA ASP A 33 -10.55 3.78 -6.29
C ASP A 33 -9.50 3.35 -5.23
N GLN A 34 -9.18 2.05 -5.14
CA GLN A 34 -8.15 1.50 -4.25
C GLN A 34 -6.85 1.09 -4.96
N THR A 35 -6.90 0.73 -6.24
CA THR A 35 -5.74 0.18 -6.99
C THR A 35 -5.49 0.86 -8.33
N GLY A 36 -6.35 1.81 -8.74
CA GLY A 36 -6.22 2.59 -9.96
C GLY A 36 -5.51 3.92 -9.76
N PHE A 37 -5.88 4.92 -10.55
CA PHE A 37 -5.32 6.26 -10.47
C PHE A 37 -5.44 6.93 -9.10
N PRO A 38 -6.52 6.74 -8.32
CA PRO A 38 -6.55 7.31 -6.97
C PRO A 38 -5.40 6.82 -6.10
N TRP A 39 -5.07 5.51 -6.13
CA TRP A 39 -3.91 4.99 -5.42
C TRP A 39 -2.60 5.62 -5.93
N PHE A 40 -2.40 5.65 -7.24
CA PHE A 40 -1.21 6.23 -7.86
C PHE A 40 -1.00 7.69 -7.44
N VAL A 41 -2.04 8.50 -7.57
CA VAL A 41 -2.00 9.95 -7.30
C VAL A 41 -1.77 10.25 -5.82
N ILE A 42 -2.33 9.42 -4.91
CA ILE A 42 -2.22 9.65 -3.46
C ILE A 42 -0.95 9.00 -2.87
N CYS A 43 -0.61 7.80 -3.33
CA CYS A 43 0.39 7.01 -2.64
C CYS A 43 1.79 7.06 -3.27
N GLU A 44 1.89 7.28 -4.60
CA GLU A 44 3.15 7.13 -5.31
C GLU A 44 3.60 8.39 -6.07
N LEU A 45 2.70 9.01 -6.84
CA LEU A 45 3.04 10.13 -7.73
C LEU A 45 3.70 11.32 -7.03
N PRO A 46 3.31 11.77 -5.83
CA PRO A 46 3.95 12.90 -5.16
C PRO A 46 5.29 12.56 -4.50
N SER A 47 6.01 11.57 -5.03
CA SER A 47 7.29 11.11 -4.47
C SER A 47 8.44 11.31 -5.45
N ASP A 48 9.65 11.18 -4.96
CA ASP A 48 10.89 11.18 -5.72
C ASP A 48 11.18 9.82 -6.41
N ASN A 49 10.24 8.87 -6.36
CA ASN A 49 10.37 7.55 -7.00
C ASN A 49 9.70 7.49 -8.38
N SER A 50 8.69 8.29 -8.64
CA SER A 50 7.90 8.17 -9.86
C SER A 50 7.50 9.50 -10.48
N ASN A 51 7.51 9.54 -11.81
CA ASN A 51 6.88 10.57 -12.65
C ASN A 51 5.51 10.08 -13.13
N THR A 52 4.72 11.00 -13.67
CA THR A 52 3.42 10.69 -14.28
C THR A 52 3.55 9.59 -15.32
N GLY A 53 4.59 9.63 -16.17
CA GLY A 53 4.73 8.71 -17.30
C GLY A 53 3.75 9.03 -18.42
N SER A 54 3.44 8.04 -19.25
CA SER A 54 2.60 8.15 -20.44
C SER A 54 3.14 9.18 -21.44
N GLU A 55 2.33 9.71 -22.37
CA GLU A 55 2.75 10.71 -23.35
C GLU A 55 2.04 12.05 -23.11
N LEU A 56 2.71 13.16 -23.43
CA LEU A 56 2.18 14.51 -23.20
C LEU A 56 0.87 14.80 -23.91
N ALA A 57 0.58 14.07 -24.99
CA ALA A 57 -0.70 14.19 -25.71
C ALA A 57 -1.87 13.52 -24.96
N ASP A 58 -1.61 12.70 -23.95
CA ASP A 58 -2.64 12.14 -23.09
C ASP A 58 -3.19 13.23 -22.16
N GLY A 59 -4.50 13.49 -22.27
CA GLY A 59 -5.15 14.57 -21.54
C GLY A 59 -5.04 14.48 -20.01
N SER A 60 -4.76 13.30 -19.46
CA SER A 60 -4.58 13.11 -18.01
C SER A 60 -3.21 13.59 -17.53
N VAL A 61 -2.17 13.55 -18.37
CA VAL A 61 -0.78 13.86 -17.97
C VAL A 61 -0.65 15.28 -17.42
N ALA A 62 -1.22 16.27 -18.10
CA ALA A 62 -1.13 17.67 -17.65
C ALA A 62 -1.73 17.86 -16.25
N ARG A 63 -2.88 17.22 -15.98
CA ARG A 63 -3.56 17.27 -14.69
C ARG A 63 -2.76 16.52 -13.60
N LEU A 64 -2.27 15.32 -13.90
CA LEU A 64 -1.49 14.53 -12.95
C LEU A 64 -0.16 15.20 -12.62
N ASN A 65 0.48 15.87 -13.57
CA ASN A 65 1.68 16.66 -13.33
C ASN A 65 1.44 17.80 -12.32
N THR A 66 0.23 18.33 -12.18
CA THR A 66 -0.04 19.30 -11.09
C THR A 66 0.08 18.67 -9.71
N VAL A 67 -0.26 17.40 -9.55
CA VAL A 67 -0.11 16.68 -8.27
C VAL A 67 1.35 16.37 -8.02
N ASN A 68 2.08 15.87 -9.01
CA ASN A 68 3.51 15.61 -8.91
C ASN A 68 4.30 16.87 -8.49
N ASN A 69 3.91 18.03 -9.03
CA ASN A 69 4.54 19.33 -8.73
C ASN A 69 3.93 20.09 -7.55
N PHE A 70 2.96 19.54 -6.82
CA PHE A 70 2.28 20.19 -5.69
C PHE A 70 1.59 21.51 -6.06
N THR A 71 1.09 21.66 -7.32
CA THR A 71 0.36 22.84 -7.81
C THR A 71 -1.12 22.55 -8.06
N TYR A 72 -1.59 21.39 -7.62
CA TYR A 72 -2.98 20.94 -7.78
C TYR A 72 -3.96 21.73 -6.90
N ASN A 73 -5.25 21.61 -7.20
CA ASN A 73 -6.33 22.17 -6.40
C ASN A 73 -7.30 21.06 -5.92
N ALA A 74 -8.21 21.42 -5.05
CA ALA A 74 -9.19 20.50 -4.44
C ALA A 74 -10.17 19.84 -5.41
N GLY A 75 -10.18 20.26 -6.69
CA GLY A 75 -11.03 19.71 -7.75
C GLY A 75 -10.43 18.50 -8.49
N VAL A 76 -9.25 18.01 -8.08
CA VAL A 76 -8.66 16.78 -8.66
C VAL A 76 -9.55 15.58 -8.33
N ASP A 77 -10.06 14.89 -9.37
CA ASP A 77 -11.02 13.80 -9.20
C ASP A 77 -10.48 12.63 -8.36
N GLU A 78 -9.19 12.34 -8.45
CA GLU A 78 -8.55 11.26 -7.71
C GLU A 78 -8.60 11.47 -6.20
N LEU A 79 -8.55 12.72 -5.71
CA LEU A 79 -8.75 13.04 -4.29
C LEU A 79 -10.17 12.61 -3.86
N ASN A 80 -11.17 12.97 -4.65
CA ASN A 80 -12.55 12.60 -4.36
C ASN A 80 -12.77 11.08 -4.44
N ASN A 81 -12.20 10.44 -5.44
CA ASN A 81 -12.35 9.00 -5.64
C ASN A 81 -11.67 8.22 -4.50
N TRP A 82 -10.47 8.63 -4.06
CA TRP A 82 -9.82 8.05 -2.88
C TRP A 82 -10.63 8.21 -1.61
N TRP A 83 -11.18 9.41 -1.40
CA TRP A 83 -12.06 9.68 -0.27
C TRP A 83 -13.31 8.79 -0.29
N THR A 84 -14.06 8.82 -1.39
CA THR A 84 -15.32 8.06 -1.51
C THR A 84 -15.10 6.56 -1.48
N GLY A 85 -14.04 6.06 -2.10
CA GLY A 85 -13.70 4.63 -2.10
C GLY A 85 -13.43 4.10 -0.71
N ASN A 86 -12.59 4.81 0.07
CA ASN A 86 -12.31 4.40 1.45
C ASN A 86 -13.56 4.49 2.34
N TYR A 87 -14.41 5.55 2.20
CA TYR A 87 -15.67 5.63 2.96
C TYR A 87 -16.69 4.57 2.55
N ASN A 88 -16.79 4.22 1.27
CA ASN A 88 -17.65 3.13 0.81
C ASN A 88 -17.21 1.78 1.42
N ALA A 89 -15.90 1.57 1.53
CA ALA A 89 -15.34 0.38 2.16
C ALA A 89 -15.59 0.38 3.68
N ILE A 90 -15.44 1.52 4.37
CA ILE A 90 -15.80 1.70 5.78
C ILE A 90 -17.28 1.42 6.01
N ALA A 91 -18.17 1.94 5.13
CA ALA A 91 -19.59 1.65 5.22
C ALA A 91 -19.90 0.14 5.09
N SER A 92 -19.21 -0.57 4.20
CA SER A 92 -19.31 -2.03 4.08
C SER A 92 -18.89 -2.74 5.37
N CYS A 93 -17.81 -2.26 6.03
CA CYS A 93 -17.39 -2.77 7.33
C CYS A 93 -18.43 -2.53 8.42
N ASN A 94 -19.02 -1.33 8.49
CA ASN A 94 -20.02 -0.99 9.50
C ASN A 94 -21.30 -1.82 9.33
N VAL A 95 -21.79 -1.98 8.10
CA VAL A 95 -22.93 -2.87 7.79
C VAL A 95 -22.66 -4.31 8.24
N ALA A 96 -21.48 -4.84 7.94
CA ALA A 96 -21.09 -6.16 8.39
C ALA A 96 -21.04 -6.25 9.92
N LEU A 97 -20.42 -5.28 10.61
CA LEU A 97 -20.29 -5.25 12.06
C LEU A 97 -21.66 -5.20 12.78
N GLU A 98 -22.61 -4.40 12.26
CA GLU A 98 -23.98 -4.34 12.78
C GLU A 98 -24.70 -5.67 12.57
N SER A 99 -24.63 -6.22 11.36
CA SER A 99 -25.34 -7.43 10.98
C SER A 99 -24.81 -8.67 11.71
N LEU A 100 -23.49 -8.76 11.93
CA LEU A 100 -22.84 -9.87 12.64
C LEU A 100 -23.29 -9.99 14.10
N GLN A 101 -23.87 -8.94 14.72
CA GLN A 101 -24.40 -9.03 16.07
C GLN A 101 -25.51 -10.09 16.21
N LYS A 102 -26.22 -10.39 15.11
CA LYS A 102 -27.31 -11.34 15.06
C LYS A 102 -26.87 -12.79 14.84
N LEU A 103 -25.60 -13.03 14.52
CA LEU A 103 -25.05 -14.36 14.27
C LEU A 103 -24.94 -15.14 15.59
N SER A 104 -25.53 -16.36 15.62
CA SER A 104 -25.55 -17.21 16.81
C SER A 104 -24.24 -17.98 17.04
N ASN A 105 -23.47 -18.23 16.01
CA ASN A 105 -22.14 -18.86 16.12
C ASN A 105 -21.12 -17.83 16.60
N GLU A 106 -20.85 -17.81 17.90
CA GLU A 106 -19.97 -16.81 18.54
C GLU A 106 -18.52 -16.88 18.04
N GLU A 107 -17.99 -18.06 17.75
CA GLU A 107 -16.62 -18.19 17.22
C GLU A 107 -16.51 -17.58 15.81
N LEU A 108 -17.45 -17.91 14.93
CA LEU A 108 -17.51 -17.34 13.59
C LEU A 108 -17.76 -15.83 13.63
N LYS A 109 -18.67 -15.37 14.51
CA LYS A 109 -18.98 -13.97 14.74
C LYS A 109 -17.73 -13.18 15.10
N ILE A 110 -16.98 -13.59 16.13
CA ILE A 110 -15.77 -12.95 16.59
C ILE A 110 -14.74 -12.88 15.45
N ARG A 111 -14.55 -13.98 14.72
CA ARG A 111 -13.62 -14.06 13.60
C ARG A 111 -14.01 -13.15 12.44
N CYS A 112 -15.30 -13.06 12.11
CA CYS A 112 -15.80 -12.16 11.07
C CYS A 112 -15.69 -10.69 11.51
N MET A 113 -16.07 -10.37 12.76
CA MET A 113 -15.93 -9.03 13.32
C MET A 113 -14.45 -8.56 13.32
N ALA A 114 -13.52 -9.47 13.62
CA ALA A 114 -12.09 -9.17 13.62
C ALA A 114 -11.59 -8.78 12.22
N GLN A 115 -12.06 -9.45 11.17
CA GLN A 115 -11.74 -9.09 9.77
C GLN A 115 -12.36 -7.74 9.40
N ALA A 116 -13.63 -7.51 9.72
CA ALA A 116 -14.32 -6.26 9.40
C ALA A 116 -13.66 -5.07 10.11
N ARG A 117 -13.28 -5.19 11.39
CA ARG A 117 -12.53 -4.17 12.13
C ARG A 117 -11.13 -3.95 11.54
N PHE A 118 -10.41 -5.02 11.19
CA PHE A 118 -9.11 -4.88 10.51
C PHE A 118 -9.22 -3.96 9.29
N PHE A 119 -10.18 -4.23 8.41
CA PHE A 119 -10.35 -3.44 7.19
C PHE A 119 -10.85 -2.04 7.48
N ARG A 120 -11.72 -1.83 8.46
CA ARG A 120 -12.13 -0.48 8.85
C ARG A 120 -10.93 0.35 9.33
N GLY A 121 -10.08 -0.21 10.17
CA GLY A 121 -8.83 0.40 10.59
C GLY A 121 -7.88 0.68 9.42
N PHE A 122 -7.76 -0.25 8.46
CA PHE A 122 -6.94 -0.07 7.25
C PHE A 122 -7.45 1.09 6.38
N PHE A 123 -8.75 1.19 6.12
CA PHE A 123 -9.31 2.26 5.30
C PHE A 123 -9.25 3.62 6.00
N TYR A 124 -9.45 3.68 7.32
CA TYR A 124 -9.19 4.91 8.08
C TYR A 124 -7.71 5.29 8.07
N PHE A 125 -6.79 4.34 8.10
CA PHE A 125 -5.37 4.62 7.98
C PHE A 125 -5.03 5.21 6.60
N ASN A 126 -5.67 4.75 5.53
CA ASN A 126 -5.55 5.37 4.21
C ASN A 126 -6.05 6.82 4.19
N LEU A 127 -7.18 7.09 4.82
CA LEU A 127 -7.76 8.44 4.89
C LEU A 127 -6.90 9.39 5.73
N VAL A 128 -6.48 8.98 6.93
CA VAL A 128 -5.72 9.87 7.84
C VAL A 128 -4.34 10.20 7.31
N LYS A 129 -3.66 9.26 6.64
CA LYS A 129 -2.38 9.55 5.95
C LYS A 129 -2.55 10.60 4.86
N ALA A 130 -3.64 10.51 4.09
CA ALA A 130 -3.89 11.40 2.97
C ALA A 130 -4.41 12.77 3.41
N PHE A 131 -5.36 12.83 4.34
CA PHE A 131 -6.15 14.03 4.61
C PHE A 131 -6.02 14.57 6.04
N GLY A 132 -5.26 13.90 6.92
CA GLY A 132 -5.23 14.22 8.34
C GLY A 132 -6.54 13.83 9.03
N GLY A 133 -7.07 14.70 9.89
CA GLY A 133 -8.36 14.47 10.55
C GLY A 133 -9.50 14.34 9.52
N VAL A 134 -10.39 13.36 9.74
CA VAL A 134 -11.53 13.05 8.84
C VAL A 134 -12.77 12.69 9.68
N PRO A 135 -13.99 12.74 9.11
CA PRO A 135 -15.18 12.27 9.81
C PRO A 135 -15.09 10.81 10.26
N LEU A 136 -15.36 10.53 11.53
CA LEU A 136 -15.45 9.17 12.06
C LEU A 136 -16.88 8.63 11.91
N MET A 137 -17.05 7.70 10.98
CA MET A 137 -18.30 6.98 10.71
C MET A 137 -18.14 5.55 11.23
N LEU A 138 -18.48 5.32 12.50
CA LEU A 138 -18.24 4.02 13.18
C LEU A 138 -19.45 3.10 13.13
N ASP A 139 -20.61 3.62 12.80
CA ASP A 139 -21.89 2.93 12.69
C ASP A 139 -22.53 3.17 11.33
N VAL A 140 -23.60 2.45 11.02
CA VAL A 140 -24.43 2.71 9.85
C VAL A 140 -25.22 4.01 10.09
N PRO A 141 -25.02 5.06 9.28
CA PRO A 141 -25.67 6.35 9.54
C PRO A 141 -27.19 6.27 9.41
N GLN A 142 -27.88 6.83 10.39
CA GLN A 142 -29.33 7.03 10.28
C GLN A 142 -29.65 8.20 9.33
N PRO A 143 -30.85 8.28 8.76
CA PRO A 143 -31.25 9.41 7.94
C PRO A 143 -30.98 10.76 8.63
N GLY A 144 -30.20 11.62 7.97
CA GLY A 144 -29.74 12.92 8.53
C GLY A 144 -28.36 12.87 9.23
N GLY A 145 -27.79 11.70 9.46
CA GLY A 145 -26.49 11.54 10.12
C GLY A 145 -25.26 11.56 9.19
N TYR A 146 -25.43 11.99 7.93
CA TYR A 146 -24.35 11.96 6.93
C TYR A 146 -23.40 13.19 7.01
N ASN A 147 -23.80 14.26 7.68
CA ASN A 147 -22.98 15.47 7.83
C ASN A 147 -22.22 15.46 9.17
N THR A 148 -21.25 14.54 9.28
CA THR A 148 -20.40 14.43 10.47
C THR A 148 -19.19 15.35 10.34
N PRO A 149 -18.88 16.17 11.37
CA PRO A 149 -17.67 16.98 11.38
C PRO A 149 -16.41 16.11 11.36
N ARG A 150 -15.29 16.73 10.98
CA ARG A 150 -13.98 16.07 11.07
C ARG A 150 -13.62 15.79 12.52
N ALA A 151 -13.16 14.60 12.80
CA ALA A 151 -12.37 14.29 13.97
C ALA A 151 -10.92 14.78 13.77
N THR A 152 -10.20 14.98 14.84
CA THR A 152 -8.75 15.27 14.77
C THR A 152 -7.96 14.08 14.26
N GLU A 153 -6.75 14.33 13.79
CA GLU A 153 -5.83 13.24 13.37
C GLU A 153 -5.63 12.22 14.49
N GLU A 154 -5.47 12.69 15.74
CA GLU A 154 -5.28 11.86 16.93
C GLU A 154 -6.51 11.00 17.23
N GLU A 155 -7.71 11.54 17.15
CA GLU A 155 -8.96 10.78 17.37
C GLU A 155 -9.11 9.68 16.31
N VAL A 156 -8.77 9.96 15.05
CA VAL A 156 -8.79 8.94 14.00
C VAL A 156 -7.77 7.84 14.28
N TYR A 157 -6.54 8.18 14.70
CA TYR A 157 -5.55 7.16 15.07
C TYR A 157 -5.98 6.31 16.27
N VAL A 158 -6.69 6.89 17.25
CA VAL A 158 -7.23 6.12 18.38
C VAL A 158 -8.18 5.03 17.89
N GLU A 159 -9.10 5.35 16.99
CA GLU A 159 -10.04 4.36 16.45
C GLU A 159 -9.35 3.31 15.55
N ILE A 160 -8.35 3.71 14.76
CA ILE A 160 -7.53 2.76 14.00
C ILE A 160 -6.85 1.75 14.93
N VAL A 161 -6.24 2.23 16.02
CA VAL A 161 -5.57 1.37 17.01
C VAL A 161 -6.57 0.46 17.71
N ASN A 162 -7.75 0.94 18.09
CA ASN A 162 -8.82 0.14 18.69
C ASN A 162 -9.25 -1.01 17.77
N ASP A 163 -9.51 -0.71 16.50
CA ASP A 163 -9.93 -1.70 15.51
C ASP A 163 -8.85 -2.74 15.21
N LEU A 164 -7.61 -2.31 15.01
CA LEU A 164 -6.49 -3.21 14.71
C LEU A 164 -6.06 -4.03 15.92
N THR A 165 -6.20 -3.50 17.15
CA THR A 165 -5.92 -4.25 18.39
C THR A 165 -6.93 -5.38 18.54
N TYR A 166 -8.22 -5.09 18.39
CA TYR A 166 -9.25 -6.13 18.39
C TYR A 166 -8.97 -7.21 17.33
N ALA A 167 -8.57 -6.80 16.13
CA ALA A 167 -8.19 -7.74 15.07
C ALA A 167 -6.96 -8.58 15.45
N ALA A 168 -5.92 -7.99 16.02
CA ALA A 168 -4.72 -8.69 16.47
C ALA A 168 -4.97 -9.71 17.60
N GLU A 169 -5.99 -9.49 18.40
CA GLU A 169 -6.39 -10.41 19.48
C GLU A 169 -7.22 -11.58 18.97
N ASN A 170 -8.12 -11.34 18.00
CA ASN A 170 -9.19 -12.27 17.62
C ASN A 170 -9.02 -12.93 16.25
N LEU A 171 -8.12 -12.46 15.39
CA LEU A 171 -7.84 -13.12 14.12
C LEU A 171 -7.07 -14.43 14.32
N PRO A 172 -7.33 -15.46 13.48
CA PRO A 172 -6.50 -16.65 13.42
C PRO A 172 -5.08 -16.34 12.95
N THR A 173 -4.15 -17.22 13.30
CA THR A 173 -2.83 -17.28 12.69
C THR A 173 -2.91 -17.82 11.26
N ARG A 174 -1.84 -17.65 10.46
CA ARG A 174 -1.78 -18.22 9.11
C ARG A 174 -1.99 -19.75 9.13
N ALA A 175 -1.38 -20.42 10.09
CA ALA A 175 -1.53 -21.87 10.25
C ALA A 175 -2.96 -22.29 10.61
N GLN A 176 -3.67 -21.51 11.43
CA GLN A 176 -5.06 -21.76 11.81
C GLN A 176 -6.05 -21.52 10.65
N TRP A 177 -5.76 -20.60 9.73
CA TRP A 177 -6.55 -20.43 8.51
C TRP A 177 -6.43 -21.63 7.56
N GLY A 178 -5.24 -22.25 7.47
CA GLY A 178 -4.95 -23.35 6.57
C GLY A 178 -4.83 -22.91 5.09
N GLU A 179 -4.52 -23.86 4.22
CA GLU A 179 -4.22 -23.61 2.82
C GLU A 179 -5.40 -23.09 1.99
N LYS A 180 -6.63 -23.41 2.37
CA LYS A 180 -7.82 -22.99 1.61
C LYS A 180 -8.20 -21.53 1.82
N GLU A 181 -7.71 -20.92 2.89
CA GLU A 181 -8.00 -19.53 3.27
C GLU A 181 -6.72 -18.66 3.19
N VAL A 182 -5.76 -19.09 2.40
CA VAL A 182 -4.55 -18.30 2.10
C VAL A 182 -4.97 -16.94 1.53
N GLY A 183 -4.35 -15.89 2.05
CA GLY A 183 -4.66 -14.51 1.66
C GLY A 183 -5.62 -13.79 2.62
N ARG A 184 -6.29 -14.49 3.54
CA ARG A 184 -7.03 -13.81 4.61
C ARG A 184 -6.09 -13.09 5.56
N VAL A 185 -6.58 -11.98 6.10
CA VAL A 185 -5.87 -11.25 7.15
C VAL A 185 -5.72 -12.12 8.40
N THR A 186 -4.54 -12.07 8.99
CA THR A 186 -4.17 -12.90 10.14
C THR A 186 -3.86 -12.01 11.36
N LYS A 187 -3.69 -12.65 12.49
CA LYS A 187 -3.14 -12.00 13.69
C LYS A 187 -1.81 -11.29 13.40
N GLY A 188 -0.93 -11.92 12.62
CA GLY A 188 0.35 -11.33 12.23
C GLY A 188 0.18 -10.14 11.29
N THR A 189 -0.77 -10.20 10.34
CA THR A 189 -1.11 -9.06 9.46
C THR A 189 -1.58 -7.86 10.29
N ALA A 190 -2.46 -8.08 11.27
CA ALA A 190 -2.98 -7.00 12.13
C ALA A 190 -1.87 -6.36 12.99
N ARG A 191 -0.96 -7.17 13.55
CA ARG A 191 0.20 -6.68 14.30
C ARG A 191 1.18 -5.91 13.40
N GLY A 192 1.44 -6.39 12.18
CA GLY A 192 2.29 -5.70 11.22
C GLY A 192 1.72 -4.34 10.82
N LEU A 193 0.41 -4.26 10.59
CA LEU A 193 -0.25 -2.98 10.31
C LEU A 193 -0.25 -2.06 11.53
N LEU A 194 -0.46 -2.58 12.76
CA LEU A 194 -0.30 -1.82 14.00
C LEU A 194 1.10 -1.25 14.15
N ALA A 195 2.14 -2.05 13.87
CA ALA A 195 3.51 -1.58 13.90
C ALA A 195 3.71 -0.37 12.97
N LYS A 196 3.14 -0.44 11.75
CA LYS A 196 3.18 0.66 10.78
C LYS A 196 2.41 1.88 11.28
N VAL A 197 1.20 1.71 11.81
CA VAL A 197 0.39 2.79 12.39
C VAL A 197 1.15 3.49 13.53
N TYR A 198 1.72 2.75 14.46
CA TYR A 198 2.50 3.32 15.56
C TYR A 198 3.78 4.03 15.08
N LEU A 199 4.41 3.55 14.01
CA LEU A 199 5.53 4.24 13.38
C LEU A 199 5.10 5.64 12.86
N PHE A 200 3.93 5.74 12.21
CA PHE A 200 3.37 7.00 11.73
C PHE A 200 3.00 7.96 12.88
N MET A 201 2.57 7.41 14.01
CA MET A 201 2.32 8.15 15.26
C MET A 201 3.62 8.51 16.01
N GLN A 202 4.80 8.09 15.53
CA GLN A 202 6.10 8.22 16.23
C GLN A 202 6.12 7.54 17.62
N ASN A 203 5.24 6.57 17.84
CA ASN A 203 5.26 5.74 19.03
C ASN A 203 6.19 4.54 18.81
N TYR A 204 7.48 4.81 18.85
CA TYR A 204 8.51 3.83 18.52
C TYR A 204 8.51 2.60 19.42
N GLN A 205 8.16 2.75 20.72
CA GLN A 205 8.07 1.59 21.60
C GLN A 205 6.97 0.63 21.15
N ARG A 206 5.77 1.14 20.85
CA ARG A 206 4.67 0.30 20.38
C ARG A 206 4.92 -0.26 18.98
N ALA A 207 5.54 0.52 18.08
CA ALA A 207 5.94 0.06 16.77
C ALA A 207 6.91 -1.13 16.87
N PHE A 208 7.93 -1.02 17.74
CA PHE A 208 8.89 -2.06 18.04
C PHE A 208 8.20 -3.33 18.59
N ASP A 209 7.38 -3.20 19.64
CA ASP A 209 6.70 -4.32 20.29
C ASP A 209 5.79 -5.10 19.33
N CYS A 210 5.05 -4.38 18.47
CA CYS A 210 4.18 -5.00 17.47
C CYS A 210 4.99 -5.72 16.38
N ALA A 211 6.06 -5.11 15.86
CA ALA A 211 6.92 -5.71 14.86
C ALA A 211 7.66 -6.93 15.42
N ASP A 212 8.18 -6.84 16.66
CA ASP A 212 8.81 -7.96 17.36
C ASP A 212 7.84 -9.14 17.51
N SER A 213 6.58 -8.87 17.86
CA SER A 213 5.55 -9.90 17.97
C SER A 213 5.28 -10.63 16.65
N VAL A 214 5.39 -9.95 15.51
CA VAL A 214 5.28 -10.58 14.18
C VAL A 214 6.49 -11.48 13.91
N ILE A 215 7.68 -10.96 14.19
CA ILE A 215 8.96 -11.67 13.97
C ILE A 215 9.04 -12.92 14.85
N ALA A 216 8.75 -12.78 16.14
CA ALA A 216 8.75 -13.89 17.10
C ALA A 216 7.69 -14.96 16.78
N GLY A 217 6.60 -14.58 16.13
CA GLY A 217 5.55 -15.51 15.70
C GLY A 217 5.98 -16.51 14.63
N GLY A 218 7.01 -16.21 13.83
CA GLY A 218 7.60 -17.12 12.84
C GLY A 218 6.68 -17.52 11.68
N GLU A 219 5.54 -16.82 11.51
CA GLU A 219 4.56 -17.12 10.45
C GLU A 219 4.97 -16.57 9.09
N TYR A 220 5.78 -15.51 9.08
CA TYR A 220 6.24 -14.78 7.90
C TYR A 220 7.74 -14.90 7.74
N ASP A 221 8.20 -14.77 6.51
CA ASP A 221 9.61 -14.85 6.17
C ASP A 221 9.87 -14.07 4.88
N LEU A 222 11.11 -13.62 4.68
CA LEU A 222 11.51 -13.02 3.41
C LEU A 222 11.48 -14.07 2.30
N HIS A 223 10.96 -13.70 1.14
CA HIS A 223 11.10 -14.53 -0.05
C HIS A 223 12.59 -14.68 -0.38
N SER A 224 13.02 -15.88 -0.73
CA SER A 224 14.45 -16.19 -0.89
C SER A 224 15.15 -15.38 -1.98
N ASP A 225 14.41 -15.02 -3.05
CA ASP A 225 14.89 -14.19 -4.14
C ASP A 225 13.94 -13.01 -4.38
N TYR A 226 14.46 -11.80 -4.25
CA TYR A 226 13.65 -10.58 -4.48
C TYR A 226 13.10 -10.49 -5.91
N ARG A 227 13.85 -11.00 -6.90
CA ARG A 227 13.44 -10.96 -8.30
C ARG A 227 12.16 -11.75 -8.57
N ASP A 228 11.94 -12.80 -7.78
CA ASP A 228 10.77 -13.69 -7.92
C ASP A 228 9.59 -13.28 -7.05
N LEU A 229 9.78 -12.36 -6.11
CA LEU A 229 8.75 -11.94 -5.16
C LEU A 229 7.47 -11.44 -5.85
N PHE A 230 7.61 -10.75 -6.98
CA PHE A 230 6.49 -10.18 -7.73
C PHE A 230 6.01 -11.08 -8.87
N ASN A 231 6.52 -12.29 -8.98
CA ASN A 231 6.13 -13.26 -10.00
C ASN A 231 4.83 -13.99 -9.62
N PRO A 232 4.10 -14.57 -10.59
CA PRO A 232 2.83 -15.25 -10.36
C PRO A 232 2.87 -16.35 -9.29
N ASN A 233 3.99 -17.06 -9.19
CA ASN A 233 4.16 -18.17 -8.24
C ASN A 233 4.37 -17.70 -6.78
N SER A 234 4.58 -16.42 -6.55
CA SER A 234 4.93 -15.83 -5.24
C SER A 234 3.83 -15.01 -4.60
N LEU A 235 2.66 -14.88 -5.24
CA LEU A 235 1.54 -14.04 -4.79
C LEU A 235 1.07 -14.33 -3.36
N TYR A 236 1.22 -15.56 -2.90
CA TYR A 236 0.87 -16.01 -1.56
C TYR A 236 2.08 -16.47 -0.75
N SER A 237 3.27 -16.00 -1.12
CA SER A 237 4.49 -16.33 -0.37
C SER A 237 4.38 -15.91 1.10
N ARG A 238 5.29 -16.42 1.94
CA ARG A 238 5.31 -16.06 3.37
C ARG A 238 5.74 -14.61 3.62
N GLU A 239 6.23 -13.92 2.61
CA GLU A 239 6.53 -12.49 2.70
C GLU A 239 5.29 -11.61 2.54
N VAL A 240 4.30 -12.03 1.74
CA VAL A 240 3.09 -11.24 1.49
C VAL A 240 2.15 -11.33 2.68
N MET A 241 1.87 -10.20 3.33
CA MET A 241 1.02 -10.10 4.51
C MET A 241 -0.36 -9.55 4.20
N LEU A 242 -0.46 -8.60 3.24
CA LEU A 242 -1.72 -8.02 2.78
C LEU A 242 -1.60 -7.61 1.31
N SER A 243 -2.53 -8.07 0.50
CA SER A 243 -2.65 -7.71 -0.93
C SER A 243 -4.09 -7.65 -1.38
N ASP A 244 -4.35 -7.09 -2.56
CA ASP A 244 -5.68 -6.94 -3.15
C ASP A 244 -6.27 -8.21 -3.78
N GLN A 245 -5.48 -9.25 -3.97
CA GLN A 245 -5.86 -10.60 -4.39
C GLN A 245 -6.75 -10.66 -5.64
N PHE A 246 -6.23 -10.21 -6.77
CA PHE A 246 -6.88 -10.43 -8.05
C PHE A 246 -6.82 -11.90 -8.46
N LEU A 247 -7.89 -12.34 -9.13
CA LEU A 247 -7.93 -13.63 -9.82
C LEU A 247 -8.65 -13.45 -11.14
N TRP A 248 -7.91 -13.56 -12.23
CA TRP A 248 -8.52 -13.52 -13.56
C TRP A 248 -9.35 -14.79 -13.82
N GLN A 249 -10.57 -14.63 -14.31
CA GLN A 249 -11.44 -15.71 -14.78
C GLN A 249 -12.08 -15.32 -16.10
N GLU A 250 -12.13 -16.28 -17.04
CA GLU A 250 -12.82 -16.07 -18.30
C GLU A 250 -14.28 -15.66 -18.07
N ASN A 251 -14.74 -14.62 -18.77
CA ASN A 251 -16.07 -14.04 -18.65
C ASN A 251 -16.40 -13.35 -17.29
N ARG A 252 -15.39 -12.96 -16.52
CA ARG A 252 -15.54 -12.09 -15.34
C ARG A 252 -14.54 -10.95 -15.40
N ASP A 253 -14.99 -9.73 -15.14
CA ASP A 253 -14.13 -8.55 -15.05
C ASP A 253 -13.46 -8.48 -13.66
N ASN A 254 -12.60 -9.47 -13.37
CA ASN A 254 -11.88 -9.59 -12.10
C ASN A 254 -10.36 -9.47 -12.29
N GLU A 255 -9.93 -9.00 -13.45
CA GLU A 255 -8.52 -8.78 -13.74
C GLU A 255 -7.93 -7.60 -13.00
N SER A 256 -6.64 -7.65 -12.75
CA SER A 256 -5.89 -6.56 -12.15
C SER A 256 -5.80 -5.36 -13.09
N GLN A 257 -6.55 -4.30 -12.78
CA GLN A 257 -6.39 -3.01 -13.47
C GLN A 257 -5.07 -2.33 -13.11
N PHE A 258 -4.44 -2.73 -12.00
CA PHE A 258 -3.14 -2.27 -11.54
C PHE A 258 -2.04 -2.42 -12.60
N VAL A 259 -2.06 -3.51 -13.37
CA VAL A 259 -1.13 -3.74 -14.48
C VAL A 259 -1.45 -2.87 -15.70
N MET A 260 -2.74 -2.66 -15.98
CA MET A 260 -3.18 -1.99 -17.19
C MET A 260 -2.68 -0.54 -17.29
N TRP A 261 -2.79 0.23 -16.23
CA TRP A 261 -2.40 1.64 -16.29
C TRP A 261 -0.88 1.85 -16.15
N GLN A 262 -0.12 0.89 -15.57
CA GLN A 262 1.33 0.95 -15.42
C GLN A 262 2.11 0.31 -16.57
N GLY A 263 1.48 -0.61 -17.30
CA GLY A 263 2.15 -1.33 -18.39
C GLY A 263 2.68 -0.40 -19.48
N VAL A 264 3.68 -0.87 -20.21
CA VAL A 264 4.38 -0.08 -21.25
C VAL A 264 3.44 0.37 -22.36
N ARG A 265 3.34 1.68 -22.58
CA ARG A 265 2.48 2.26 -23.60
C ARG A 265 2.85 1.76 -24.99
N GLY A 266 1.83 1.39 -25.75
CA GLY A 266 2.00 0.80 -27.09
C GLY A 266 2.26 -0.72 -27.10
N PHE A 267 2.45 -1.34 -25.93
CA PHE A 267 2.59 -2.79 -25.79
C PHE A 267 1.46 -3.40 -24.98
N TRP A 268 1.40 -3.18 -23.64
CA TRP A 268 0.39 -3.79 -22.78
C TRP A 268 -0.19 -2.85 -21.72
N GLY A 269 -0.08 -1.54 -21.89
CA GLY A 269 -0.61 -0.61 -20.93
C GLY A 269 -0.66 0.83 -21.38
N TRP A 270 -0.91 1.72 -20.41
CA TRP A 270 -1.05 3.16 -20.63
C TRP A 270 0.22 3.96 -20.35
N GLY A 271 1.23 3.34 -19.72
CA GLY A 271 2.56 3.92 -19.50
C GLY A 271 2.66 4.90 -18.34
N TYR A 272 1.73 4.89 -17.40
CA TYR A 272 1.83 5.71 -16.19
C TYR A 272 2.78 5.10 -15.15
N LEU A 273 3.15 5.90 -14.15
CA LEU A 273 4.09 5.52 -13.09
C LEU A 273 5.48 5.16 -13.66
N ALA A 274 6.14 6.13 -14.26
CA ALA A 274 7.50 5.95 -14.76
C ALA A 274 8.51 6.18 -13.63
N PRO A 275 9.39 5.22 -13.31
CA PRO A 275 10.45 5.40 -12.33
C PRO A 275 11.36 6.57 -12.66
N THR A 276 11.70 7.40 -11.67
CA THR A 276 12.57 8.57 -11.85
C THR A 276 14.04 8.17 -12.02
N GLN A 277 14.85 9.11 -12.49
CA GLN A 277 16.32 8.97 -12.49
C GLN A 277 16.85 8.93 -11.05
N SER A 278 16.25 9.70 -10.13
CA SER A 278 16.58 9.70 -8.71
C SER A 278 16.38 8.30 -8.07
N LEU A 279 15.35 7.54 -8.47
CA LEU A 279 15.19 6.17 -8.01
C LEU A 279 16.28 5.24 -8.56
N VAL A 280 16.67 5.39 -9.83
CA VAL A 280 17.79 4.61 -10.41
C VAL A 280 19.06 4.84 -9.62
N GLU A 281 19.38 6.10 -9.31
CA GLU A 281 20.58 6.52 -8.57
C GLU A 281 20.55 6.15 -7.07
N ALA A 282 19.37 5.87 -6.53
CA ALA A 282 19.21 5.41 -5.15
C ALA A 282 19.72 3.98 -4.94
N TYR A 283 19.77 3.15 -5.99
CA TYR A 283 20.30 1.79 -5.87
C TYR A 283 21.83 1.81 -5.82
N GLU A 284 22.40 1.11 -4.84
CA GLU A 284 23.84 0.89 -4.75
C GLU A 284 24.35 0.09 -5.98
N THR A 285 25.60 0.29 -6.32
CA THR A 285 26.21 -0.43 -7.46
C THR A 285 26.07 -1.94 -7.30
N GLY A 286 25.44 -2.58 -8.27
CA GLY A 286 25.22 -4.02 -8.28
C GLY A 286 24.01 -4.49 -7.44
N ASP A 287 23.21 -3.59 -6.86
CA ASP A 287 21.99 -3.97 -6.15
C ASP A 287 21.00 -4.67 -7.10
N PRO A 288 20.71 -5.98 -6.91
CA PRO A 288 19.88 -6.73 -7.83
C PRO A 288 18.40 -6.29 -7.83
N ARG A 289 17.98 -5.55 -6.80
CA ARG A 289 16.61 -5.04 -6.71
C ARG A 289 16.30 -3.99 -7.77
N MET A 290 17.30 -3.24 -8.26
CA MET A 290 17.09 -2.27 -9.34
C MET A 290 16.48 -2.94 -10.58
N ALA A 291 17.11 -4.02 -11.06
CA ALA A 291 16.62 -4.76 -12.23
C ALA A 291 15.28 -5.47 -11.99
N ALA A 292 14.92 -5.76 -10.73
CA ALA A 292 13.64 -6.35 -10.38
C ALA A 292 12.52 -5.32 -10.18
N THR A 293 12.89 -4.04 -10.05
CA THR A 293 11.96 -2.93 -9.80
C THR A 293 11.76 -2.05 -11.04
N ILE A 294 12.82 -1.81 -11.81
CA ILE A 294 12.81 -0.89 -12.94
C ILE A 294 13.01 -1.68 -14.24
N PHE A 295 12.08 -1.52 -15.17
CA PHE A 295 12.17 -2.02 -16.54
C PHE A 295 12.64 -0.89 -17.45
N PHE A 296 13.76 -1.10 -18.12
CA PHE A 296 14.33 -0.13 -19.04
C PHE A 296 13.90 -0.42 -20.48
N SER A 297 13.82 0.63 -21.30
CA SER A 297 13.72 0.47 -22.74
C SER A 297 14.92 -0.35 -23.25
N GLY A 298 14.67 -1.39 -24.02
CA GLY A 298 15.68 -2.35 -24.46
C GLY A 298 15.76 -3.61 -23.59
N ASP A 299 15.08 -3.66 -22.45
CA ASP A 299 14.98 -4.90 -21.67
C ASP A 299 14.09 -5.94 -22.37
N SER A 300 14.28 -7.21 -22.04
CA SER A 300 13.48 -8.29 -22.56
C SER A 300 12.44 -8.78 -21.58
N VAL A 301 11.29 -9.21 -22.11
CA VAL A 301 10.28 -9.98 -21.39
C VAL A 301 10.26 -11.40 -21.94
N GLU A 302 10.30 -12.38 -21.04
CA GLU A 302 10.26 -13.79 -21.41
C GLU A 302 9.03 -14.10 -22.30
N GLY A 303 9.29 -14.70 -23.48
CA GLY A 303 8.27 -15.03 -24.47
C GLY A 303 7.75 -13.85 -25.31
N ALA A 304 8.11 -12.58 -24.98
CA ALA A 304 7.74 -11.40 -25.75
C ALA A 304 8.91 -10.77 -26.51
N GLY A 305 10.16 -11.03 -26.09
CA GLY A 305 11.37 -10.46 -26.68
C GLY A 305 11.75 -9.09 -26.10
N VAL A 306 12.59 -8.37 -26.82
CA VAL A 306 13.06 -7.03 -26.47
C VAL A 306 11.94 -6.01 -26.66
N ILE A 307 11.78 -5.09 -25.71
CA ILE A 307 10.75 -4.06 -25.69
C ILE A 307 11.42 -2.68 -25.74
N ASP A 308 11.31 -2.03 -26.88
CA ASP A 308 11.81 -0.67 -27.07
C ASP A 308 10.66 0.33 -26.92
N PHE A 309 10.83 1.33 -26.03
CA PHE A 309 9.82 2.37 -25.83
C PHE A 309 9.89 3.39 -26.99
N ALA A 310 8.74 3.94 -27.34
CA ALA A 310 8.72 5.06 -28.29
C ALA A 310 9.55 6.23 -27.73
N PRO A 311 10.32 6.96 -28.57
CA PRO A 311 11.23 8.02 -28.10
C PRO A 311 10.57 9.18 -27.32
N ALA A 312 9.26 9.34 -27.44
CA ALA A 312 8.48 10.36 -26.74
C ALA A 312 8.06 9.92 -25.32
N LEU A 313 8.31 8.66 -24.95
CA LEU A 313 7.94 8.11 -23.64
C LEU A 313 9.13 8.18 -22.66
N GLU A 314 8.81 8.18 -21.38
CA GLU A 314 9.80 7.90 -20.34
C GLU A 314 10.47 6.55 -20.61
N PRO A 315 11.81 6.43 -20.49
CA PRO A 315 12.52 5.22 -20.89
C PRO A 315 12.45 4.09 -19.85
N ARG A 316 11.55 4.18 -18.89
CA ARG A 316 11.43 3.26 -17.75
C ARG A 316 9.96 2.97 -17.41
N ALA A 317 9.71 1.75 -16.90
CA ALA A 317 8.41 1.33 -16.39
C ALA A 317 8.57 0.52 -15.10
N ASN A 318 7.48 0.30 -14.35
CA ASN A 318 7.49 -0.52 -13.15
C ASN A 318 7.64 -2.01 -13.53
N ARG A 319 8.80 -2.61 -13.22
CA ARG A 319 9.10 -4.01 -13.49
C ARG A 319 8.24 -4.97 -12.67
N LYS A 320 7.81 -4.59 -11.46
CA LYS A 320 7.06 -5.43 -10.52
C LYS A 320 5.71 -5.90 -11.07
N VAL A 321 5.17 -5.22 -12.09
CA VAL A 321 3.91 -5.58 -12.74
C VAL A 321 4.11 -6.24 -14.11
N ILE A 322 5.35 -6.49 -14.53
CA ILE A 322 5.67 -7.05 -15.85
C ILE A 322 6.02 -8.54 -15.71
N TRP A 323 5.11 -9.39 -16.10
CA TRP A 323 5.24 -10.83 -16.02
C TRP A 323 5.67 -11.48 -17.34
N PRO A 324 6.19 -12.71 -17.34
CA PRO A 324 6.43 -13.49 -18.54
C PRO A 324 5.15 -13.62 -19.39
N LYS A 325 5.32 -13.61 -20.72
CA LYS A 325 4.19 -13.65 -21.68
C LYS A 325 3.26 -14.85 -21.49
N SER A 326 3.77 -15.94 -20.95
CA SER A 326 2.97 -17.15 -20.66
C SER A 326 1.85 -16.91 -19.65
N TYR A 327 1.95 -15.86 -18.83
CA TYR A 327 0.93 -15.46 -17.86
C TYR A 327 0.00 -14.36 -18.39
N TRP A 328 0.23 -13.87 -19.61
CA TRP A 328 -0.67 -12.92 -20.23
C TRP A 328 -1.88 -13.67 -20.76
N ASN A 329 -3.04 -13.11 -20.56
CA ASN A 329 -4.23 -13.69 -21.15
C ASN A 329 -4.15 -13.67 -22.67
N ALA A 330 -4.63 -14.72 -23.33
CA ALA A 330 -4.59 -14.89 -24.79
C ALA A 330 -5.16 -13.70 -25.58
N ASN A 331 -6.04 -12.92 -24.98
CA ASN A 331 -6.72 -11.79 -25.61
C ASN A 331 -6.35 -10.40 -25.05
N SER A 332 -5.52 -10.31 -24.00
CA SER A 332 -5.16 -9.04 -23.39
C SER A 332 -3.91 -9.15 -22.53
N PHE A 333 -2.95 -8.27 -22.74
CA PHE A 333 -1.73 -8.14 -21.92
C PHE A 333 -2.01 -7.60 -20.52
N THR A 334 -3.19 -7.01 -20.30
CA THR A 334 -3.57 -6.30 -19.09
C THR A 334 -4.35 -7.16 -18.12
N LYS A 335 -4.79 -8.35 -18.55
CA LYS A 335 -5.58 -9.27 -17.74
C LYS A 335 -4.66 -10.26 -17.03
N THR A 336 -4.20 -9.88 -15.85
CA THR A 336 -3.30 -10.69 -15.03
C THR A 336 -3.84 -10.81 -13.61
N ASP A 337 -3.28 -11.75 -12.84
CA ASP A 337 -3.53 -11.89 -11.41
C ASP A 337 -2.54 -11.09 -10.55
N ALA A 338 -1.84 -10.10 -11.12
CA ALA A 338 -0.86 -9.32 -10.39
C ALA A 338 -1.50 -8.56 -9.22
N HIS A 339 -0.92 -8.72 -8.04
CA HIS A 339 -1.37 -8.11 -6.81
C HIS A 339 -0.58 -6.85 -6.48
N LEU A 340 -1.26 -5.84 -5.95
CA LEU A 340 -0.63 -4.77 -5.20
C LEU A 340 -0.42 -5.25 -3.76
N TYR A 341 0.82 -5.15 -3.27
CA TYR A 341 1.17 -5.50 -1.90
C TYR A 341 1.06 -4.26 -0.99
N PHE A 342 0.11 -4.28 -0.06
CA PHE A 342 -0.07 -3.19 0.92
C PHE A 342 0.84 -3.34 2.13
N LEU A 343 1.22 -4.59 2.47
CA LEU A 343 2.10 -4.90 3.58
C LEU A 343 2.90 -6.16 3.29
N ARG A 344 4.22 -6.08 3.44
CA ARG A 344 5.17 -7.20 3.32
C ARG A 344 6.00 -7.38 4.58
N TYR A 345 6.54 -8.57 4.79
CA TYR A 345 7.39 -8.85 5.93
C TYR A 345 8.68 -8.01 5.96
N ALA A 346 9.23 -7.68 4.79
CA ALA A 346 10.35 -6.74 4.70
C ALA A 346 10.01 -5.36 5.29
N ASP A 347 8.78 -4.85 5.06
CA ASP A 347 8.31 -3.60 5.68
C ASP A 347 8.30 -3.71 7.21
N VAL A 348 7.83 -4.84 7.77
CA VAL A 348 7.84 -5.08 9.22
C VAL A 348 9.26 -5.12 9.79
N LEU A 349 10.21 -5.75 9.10
CA LEU A 349 11.63 -5.77 9.50
C LEU A 349 12.23 -4.36 9.51
N LEU A 350 11.90 -3.54 8.51
CA LEU A 350 12.40 -2.16 8.43
C LEU A 350 11.70 -1.22 9.43
N ILE A 351 10.43 -1.46 9.76
CA ILE A 351 9.73 -0.78 10.87
C ILE A 351 10.40 -1.12 12.20
N TYR A 352 10.71 -2.40 12.43
CA TYR A 352 11.46 -2.83 13.63
C TYR A 352 12.82 -2.14 13.71
N ALA A 353 13.59 -2.14 12.59
CA ALA A 353 14.92 -1.54 12.55
C ALA A 353 14.86 -0.03 12.87
N GLU A 354 13.91 0.68 12.29
CA GLU A 354 13.72 2.11 12.54
C GLU A 354 13.34 2.37 14.00
N ALA A 355 12.33 1.66 14.51
CA ALA A 355 11.87 1.81 15.88
C ALA A 355 12.98 1.43 16.90
N ALA A 356 13.74 0.38 16.65
CA ALA A 356 14.89 -0.02 17.47
C ALA A 356 15.97 1.06 17.51
N ASN A 357 16.30 1.65 16.34
CA ASN A 357 17.26 2.74 16.26
C ASN A 357 16.78 3.96 17.08
N GLU A 358 15.49 4.33 16.96
CA GLU A 358 14.94 5.45 17.71
C GLU A 358 14.95 5.21 19.23
N LEU A 359 14.85 3.97 19.66
CA LEU A 359 14.95 3.53 21.06
C LEU A 359 16.39 3.34 21.56
N GLY A 360 17.41 3.58 20.73
CA GLY A 360 18.82 3.38 21.07
C GLY A 360 19.25 1.91 21.08
N LYS A 361 18.47 1.01 20.50
CA LYS A 361 18.77 -0.43 20.36
C LYS A 361 19.50 -0.69 19.03
N THR A 362 20.67 -0.08 18.87
CA THR A 362 21.41 -0.03 17.61
C THR A 362 21.76 -1.42 17.06
N SER A 363 22.18 -2.37 17.90
CA SER A 363 22.51 -3.73 17.46
C SER A 363 21.28 -4.44 16.85
N GLU A 364 20.14 -4.33 17.52
CA GLU A 364 18.88 -4.94 17.08
C GLU A 364 18.41 -4.30 15.75
N ALA A 365 18.59 -2.99 15.60
CA ALA A 365 18.29 -2.28 14.35
C ALA A 365 19.15 -2.78 13.18
N LEU A 366 20.46 -2.89 13.40
CA LEU A 366 21.42 -3.37 12.39
C LEU A 366 21.15 -4.83 12.00
N ASP A 367 20.76 -5.68 12.94
CA ASP A 367 20.46 -7.08 12.65
C ASP A 367 19.23 -7.24 11.76
N LYS A 368 18.17 -6.45 11.96
CA LYS A 368 16.98 -6.52 11.09
C LYS A 368 17.21 -5.86 9.74
N LEU A 369 17.93 -4.76 9.69
CA LEU A 369 18.38 -4.14 8.45
C LEU A 369 19.19 -5.13 7.60
N GLU A 370 20.12 -5.88 8.24
CA GLU A 370 20.95 -6.87 7.55
C GLU A 370 20.13 -8.03 6.97
N LEU A 371 19.04 -8.44 7.59
CA LEU A 371 18.19 -9.50 7.01
C LEU A 371 17.66 -9.09 5.64
N VAL A 372 17.20 -7.85 5.48
CA VAL A 372 16.71 -7.33 4.20
C VAL A 372 17.84 -7.21 3.19
N ARG A 373 18.98 -6.62 3.57
CA ARG A 373 20.14 -6.46 2.70
C ARG A 373 20.77 -7.80 2.29
N ALA A 374 20.85 -8.75 3.22
CA ALA A 374 21.39 -10.09 2.92
C ALA A 374 20.51 -10.86 1.92
N ARG A 375 19.18 -10.76 2.03
CA ARG A 375 18.26 -11.32 1.04
C ARG A 375 18.47 -10.67 -0.33
N ALA A 376 18.51 -9.32 -0.38
CA ALA A 376 18.76 -8.60 -1.61
C ALA A 376 20.09 -8.99 -2.25
N ARG A 377 21.18 -9.05 -1.47
CA ARG A 377 22.51 -9.48 -1.92
C ARG A 377 22.49 -10.85 -2.60
N LYS A 378 21.75 -11.80 -2.04
CA LYS A 378 21.63 -13.16 -2.58
C LYS A 378 20.73 -13.26 -3.81
N SER A 379 19.98 -12.22 -4.13
CA SER A 379 19.06 -12.17 -5.28
C SER A 379 19.79 -11.84 -6.60
N VAL A 380 21.06 -12.17 -6.74
CA VAL A 380 21.84 -12.05 -7.99
C VAL A 380 21.63 -13.26 -8.89
N ALA A 381 22.02 -13.15 -10.16
CA ALA A 381 21.97 -14.29 -11.07
C ALA A 381 22.90 -15.41 -10.61
N GLU A 382 22.52 -16.65 -10.87
CA GLU A 382 23.34 -17.81 -10.52
C GLU A 382 24.76 -17.69 -11.08
N GLY A 383 25.75 -17.95 -10.24
CA GLY A 383 27.17 -17.83 -10.59
C GLY A 383 27.75 -16.42 -10.51
N THR A 384 26.97 -15.41 -10.10
CA THR A 384 27.47 -14.05 -9.85
C THR A 384 28.19 -13.97 -8.51
N ASP A 385 29.36 -13.36 -8.47
CA ASP A 385 30.05 -13.01 -7.21
C ASP A 385 29.30 -11.88 -6.50
N ASP A 386 28.73 -12.17 -5.33
CA ASP A 386 27.98 -11.24 -4.51
C ASP A 386 28.81 -10.57 -3.40
N SER A 387 30.11 -10.91 -3.28
CA SER A 387 30.97 -10.54 -2.14
C SER A 387 31.15 -9.02 -1.96
N GLY A 388 31.01 -8.23 -3.01
CA GLY A 388 31.11 -6.77 -2.98
C GLY A 388 29.77 -6.03 -3.01
N ILE A 389 28.63 -6.76 -3.08
CA ILE A 389 27.30 -6.20 -3.25
C ILE A 389 26.70 -5.93 -1.87
N LEU A 390 26.10 -4.76 -1.67
CA LEU A 390 25.35 -4.39 -0.45
C LEU A 390 26.07 -4.80 0.84
N PRO A 391 27.25 -4.28 1.14
CA PRO A 391 28.00 -4.65 2.34
C PRO A 391 27.17 -4.42 3.60
N ARG A 392 27.42 -5.24 4.65
CA ARG A 392 26.73 -5.07 5.93
C ARG A 392 26.96 -3.67 6.48
N ILE A 393 25.90 -3.00 6.91
CA ILE A 393 25.97 -1.69 7.56
C ILE A 393 26.54 -1.86 8.99
N THR A 394 27.49 -0.99 9.35
CA THR A 394 28.12 -0.96 10.66
C THR A 394 28.00 0.39 11.35
N GLU A 395 27.23 1.31 10.77
CA GLU A 395 27.02 2.65 11.33
C GLU A 395 26.29 2.57 12.67
N THR A 396 26.82 3.25 13.69
CA THR A 396 26.27 3.26 15.06
C THR A 396 25.77 4.63 15.51
N ASN A 397 26.04 5.67 14.72
CA ASN A 397 25.43 6.98 14.97
C ASN A 397 23.94 6.91 14.64
N LYS A 398 23.11 7.25 15.62
CA LYS A 398 21.66 7.14 15.53
C LYS A 398 21.07 7.89 14.33
N ASP A 399 21.54 9.11 14.08
CA ASP A 399 20.96 9.97 13.03
C ASP A 399 21.39 9.48 11.63
N LEU A 400 22.63 9.07 11.47
CA LEU A 400 23.13 8.49 10.23
C LEU A 400 22.46 7.13 9.95
N LEU A 401 22.32 6.28 10.96
CA LEU A 401 21.64 4.99 10.83
C LEU A 401 20.17 5.15 10.49
N ARG A 402 19.49 6.16 11.02
CA ARG A 402 18.11 6.51 10.65
C ARG A 402 17.99 6.79 9.15
N GLU A 403 18.86 7.64 8.60
CA GLU A 403 18.84 7.95 7.17
C GLU A 403 19.17 6.73 6.31
N ILE A 404 20.08 5.86 6.74
CA ILE A 404 20.39 4.58 6.08
C ILE A 404 19.15 3.66 6.09
N ILE A 405 18.43 3.55 7.19
CA ILE A 405 17.20 2.74 7.26
C ILE A 405 16.11 3.31 6.36
N TRP A 406 15.93 4.63 6.31
CA TRP A 406 14.97 5.28 5.40
C TRP A 406 15.34 5.08 3.93
N HIS A 407 16.65 5.10 3.62
CA HIS A 407 17.14 4.79 2.29
C HIS A 407 16.87 3.33 1.91
N GLU A 408 17.15 2.39 2.82
CA GLU A 408 16.84 0.97 2.59
C GLU A 408 15.35 0.74 2.36
N ARG A 409 14.48 1.42 3.11
CA ARG A 409 13.03 1.40 2.88
C ARG A 409 12.67 1.90 1.48
N ARG A 410 13.30 2.99 1.02
CA ARG A 410 13.08 3.55 -0.32
C ARG A 410 13.35 2.52 -1.41
N VAL A 411 14.51 1.87 -1.39
CA VAL A 411 14.91 0.93 -2.45
C VAL A 411 14.22 -0.43 -2.34
N GLU A 412 13.93 -0.90 -1.13
CA GLU A 412 13.24 -2.18 -0.90
C GLU A 412 11.76 -2.11 -1.31
N LEU A 413 11.07 -1.02 -0.94
CA LEU A 413 9.62 -0.85 -1.09
C LEU A 413 9.26 0.09 -2.26
N ALA A 414 10.19 0.36 -3.16
CA ALA A 414 9.97 1.27 -4.29
C ALA A 414 8.77 0.85 -5.14
N LEU A 415 7.95 1.83 -5.54
CA LEU A 415 6.76 1.66 -6.38
C LEU A 415 5.64 0.79 -5.76
N GLU A 416 5.60 0.70 -4.42
CA GLU A 416 4.57 -0.02 -3.66
C GLU A 416 3.67 0.94 -2.84
N GLY A 417 3.71 2.25 -3.12
CA GLY A 417 2.85 3.26 -2.48
C GLY A 417 3.28 3.68 -1.07
N HIS A 418 4.56 3.54 -0.74
CA HIS A 418 5.06 3.87 0.60
C HIS A 418 5.82 5.19 0.63
N ARG A 419 6.59 5.52 -0.42
CA ARG A 419 7.62 6.56 -0.39
C ARG A 419 7.11 7.93 -0.01
N PHE A 420 6.03 8.41 -0.59
CA PHE A 420 5.51 9.74 -0.27
C PHE A 420 5.17 9.91 1.21
N PHE A 421 4.46 8.95 1.79
CA PHE A 421 4.12 8.98 3.21
C PHE A 421 5.33 8.76 4.12
N ASP A 422 6.34 8.02 3.69
CA ASP A 422 7.62 7.90 4.39
C ASP A 422 8.38 9.22 4.40
N LEU A 423 8.35 9.99 3.29
CA LEU A 423 8.91 11.35 3.26
C LEU A 423 8.22 12.28 4.25
N LEU A 424 6.87 12.29 4.29
CA LEU A 424 6.09 13.13 5.18
C LEU A 424 6.32 12.82 6.67
N ARG A 425 6.38 11.53 7.04
CA ARG A 425 6.66 11.15 8.43
C ARG A 425 8.11 11.39 8.82
N ALA A 426 9.06 11.21 7.90
CA ALA A 426 10.47 11.52 8.13
C ALA A 426 10.68 13.04 8.34
N ASP A 427 9.94 13.88 7.62
CA ASP A 427 9.98 15.34 7.78
C ASP A 427 9.49 15.80 9.17
N LYS A 428 8.61 15.02 9.84
CA LYS A 428 8.21 15.25 11.25
C LYS A 428 9.37 15.01 12.23
N VAL A 429 10.38 14.19 11.85
CA VAL A 429 11.56 13.85 12.67
C VAL A 429 12.75 14.74 12.32
N VAL A 430 13.02 14.91 11.02
CA VAL A 430 14.11 15.74 10.48
C VAL A 430 13.50 16.80 9.57
N SER A 431 13.31 18.00 10.11
CA SER A 431 12.67 19.09 9.38
C SER A 431 13.39 19.41 8.07
N GLY A 432 12.63 19.49 6.98
CA GLY A 432 13.16 19.74 5.63
C GLY A 432 13.62 18.48 4.90
N TYR A 433 13.49 17.29 5.50
CA TYR A 433 13.89 16.04 4.85
C TYR A 433 13.10 15.81 3.56
N ALA A 434 11.78 15.90 3.60
CA ALA A 434 10.95 15.68 2.42
C ALA A 434 11.28 16.66 1.28
N LEU A 435 11.45 17.94 1.59
CA LEU A 435 11.83 18.94 0.60
C LEU A 435 13.21 18.66 0.01
N ARG A 436 14.18 18.21 0.81
CA ARG A 436 15.53 17.84 0.36
C ARG A 436 15.47 16.71 -0.68
N GLU A 437 14.78 15.64 -0.35
CA GLU A 437 14.66 14.48 -1.23
C GLU A 437 13.90 14.81 -2.54
N LEU A 438 12.76 15.49 -2.42
CA LEU A 438 11.97 15.90 -3.58
C LEU A 438 12.70 16.86 -4.50
N LYS A 439 13.52 17.78 -3.94
CA LYS A 439 14.35 18.69 -4.74
C LYS A 439 15.54 18.01 -5.41
N ALA A 440 16.04 16.92 -4.88
CA ALA A 440 17.07 16.12 -5.51
C ALA A 440 16.56 15.48 -6.81
N ASP A 441 15.29 15.11 -6.87
CA ASP A 441 14.63 14.61 -8.08
C ASP A 441 14.16 15.77 -8.99
N ASN A 442 13.38 16.69 -8.44
CA ASN A 442 12.81 17.84 -9.15
C ASN A 442 13.17 19.16 -8.46
N PRO A 443 14.22 19.86 -8.91
CA PRO A 443 14.65 21.14 -8.32
C PRO A 443 13.57 22.22 -8.30
N ASP A 444 12.61 22.14 -9.24
CA ASP A 444 11.51 23.09 -9.41
C ASP A 444 10.22 22.68 -8.66
N THR A 445 10.30 21.67 -7.80
CA THR A 445 9.13 21.24 -7.00
C THR A 445 8.56 22.38 -6.15
N HIS A 446 7.25 22.49 -6.10
CA HIS A 446 6.52 23.45 -5.26
C HIS A 446 6.14 22.86 -3.88
N PHE A 447 6.72 21.73 -3.51
CA PHE A 447 6.45 21.15 -2.18
C PHE A 447 6.73 22.13 -1.06
N ASN A 448 5.74 22.29 -0.18
CA ASN A 448 5.84 23.10 1.03
C ASN A 448 5.30 22.31 2.22
N ALA A 449 6.17 21.90 3.14
CA ALA A 449 5.81 21.09 4.29
C ALA A 449 4.75 21.72 5.22
N SER A 450 4.57 23.04 5.21
CA SER A 450 3.52 23.70 6.01
C SER A 450 2.11 23.50 5.44
N VAL A 451 2.01 23.13 4.17
CA VAL A 451 0.74 22.98 3.42
C VAL A 451 0.54 21.55 2.92
N ASN A 452 1.61 20.92 2.39
CA ASN A 452 1.52 19.65 1.68
C ASN A 452 1.75 18.41 2.57
N ARG A 453 1.70 18.55 3.91
CA ARG A 453 1.71 17.39 4.82
C ARG A 453 0.48 16.51 4.71
N VAL A 454 -0.58 17.07 4.19
CA VAL A 454 -1.84 16.39 3.88
C VAL A 454 -2.36 16.93 2.56
N PHE A 455 -3.12 16.12 1.86
CA PHE A 455 -3.82 16.58 0.67
C PHE A 455 -4.98 17.52 1.03
N LEU A 456 -5.34 18.38 0.06
CA LEU A 456 -6.57 19.14 0.15
C LEU A 456 -7.78 18.19 0.23
N LEU A 457 -8.76 18.51 1.05
CA LEU A 457 -10.03 17.80 1.04
C LEU A 457 -10.70 17.99 -0.32
N PRO A 458 -11.35 16.95 -0.88
CA PRO A 458 -12.01 17.05 -2.16
C PRO A 458 -13.10 18.14 -2.12
N GLN A 459 -13.06 19.10 -3.04
CA GLN A 459 -14.02 20.22 -3.08
C GLN A 459 -15.48 19.72 -3.12
N LYS A 460 -15.73 18.64 -3.86
CA LYS A 460 -17.05 18.02 -3.94
C LYS A 460 -17.59 17.59 -2.58
N GLN A 461 -16.73 17.09 -1.69
CA GLN A 461 -17.14 16.66 -0.35
C GLN A 461 -17.42 17.87 0.56
N ILE A 462 -16.64 18.94 0.44
CA ILE A 462 -16.89 20.21 1.13
C ILE A 462 -18.26 20.76 0.71
N ASP A 463 -18.54 20.80 -0.58
CA ASP A 463 -19.81 21.33 -1.13
C ASP A 463 -21.01 20.50 -0.65
N ILE A 464 -20.92 19.17 -0.68
CA ILE A 464 -21.97 18.27 -0.19
C ILE A 464 -22.21 18.45 1.31
N SER A 465 -21.16 18.70 2.09
CA SER A 465 -21.25 18.89 3.54
C SER A 465 -21.92 20.19 3.96
N GLN A 466 -22.23 21.10 3.03
CA GLN A 466 -22.83 22.41 3.30
C GLN A 466 -22.06 23.23 4.36
N GLY A 467 -20.72 23.15 4.33
CA GLY A 467 -19.84 23.92 5.21
C GLY A 467 -19.46 23.22 6.53
N VAL A 468 -19.89 21.98 6.75
CA VAL A 468 -19.45 21.19 7.91
C VAL A 468 -17.99 20.79 7.78
N LEU A 469 -17.55 20.39 6.58
CA LEU A 469 -16.15 20.09 6.28
C LEU A 469 -15.39 21.39 5.96
N GLN A 470 -14.32 21.62 6.67
CA GLN A 470 -13.41 22.76 6.45
C GLN A 470 -12.15 22.26 5.74
N GLN A 471 -11.64 23.04 4.76
CA GLN A 471 -10.43 22.69 4.00
C GLN A 471 -9.18 22.59 4.87
N ASN A 472 -8.24 21.75 4.45
CA ASN A 472 -6.88 21.76 4.96
C ASN A 472 -6.16 23.07 4.56
N PRO A 473 -5.18 23.53 5.36
CA PRO A 473 -4.43 24.74 5.07
C PRO A 473 -3.76 24.71 3.70
#